data_036264c9e8092209b8ee6003db6396f1
#
_entry.id   036264c9e8092209b8ee6003db6396f1
#
_cell.length_a   1.000
_cell.length_b   1.000
_cell.length_c   1.000
_cell.angle_alpha   90.00
_cell.angle_beta   90.00
_cell.angle_gamma   90.00
#
_symmetry.space_group_name_H-M   'P 1'
#
loop_
_entity.id
_entity.type
_entity.pdbx_description
1 polymer ?
#
loop_
_entity_poly.entity_id
_entity_poly.type
_entity_poly.pdbx_seq_one_letter_code
_entity_poly.pdbx_strand_id
1 'polypeptide(L)'
;MKSIVKENNYSVQPTVSSCHLEPLEVIKGKPDREIWMAFDKGDELAFNFIYRTYVKRMFHYGLQITNDGELIKDCIQNIFIYLRRRRGSLGEILCIKAYLFKILNREIVKNLKVEKLSESRYDEIKEEFFPISISPESILIQRENELANKEMVREALQKLTSRQRQAILLLYEEEMTYKEVAETMEFSDVKSARKIVYRAMATLKEILVDQI
;
A
#
# COMPACT_ATOMS: atom_id res chain seq x y z
N MET A 1 67.78 -15.39 27.99
CA MET A 1 66.41 -15.92 27.99
C MET A 1 65.50 -14.93 27.27
N LYS A 2 65.12 -15.21 26.04
CA LYS A 2 64.26 -14.34 25.22
C LYS A 2 62.88 -14.93 25.24
N SER A 3 61.88 -14.19 25.77
CA SER A 3 60.47 -14.54 25.74
C SER A 3 59.89 -14.03 24.45
N ILE A 4 59.32 -14.94 23.68
CA ILE A 4 58.58 -14.67 22.40
C ILE A 4 57.15 -14.43 22.76
N VAL A 5 56.66 -13.20 22.53
CA VAL A 5 55.25 -12.85 22.60
C VAL A 5 54.63 -13.16 21.22
N LYS A 6 53.69 -14.10 21.18
CA LYS A 6 52.88 -14.38 19.98
C LYS A 6 51.71 -13.41 19.95
N GLU A 7 51.70 -12.51 18.97
CA GLU A 7 50.52 -11.71 18.61
C GLU A 7 49.55 -12.57 17.82
N ASN A 8 48.37 -12.78 18.38
CA ASN A 8 47.22 -13.37 17.67
C ASN A 8 46.44 -12.26 16.98
N ASN A 9 46.69 -12.06 15.70
CA ASN A 9 45.85 -11.23 14.82
C ASN A 9 44.60 -12.01 14.44
N TYR A 10 43.50 -11.81 15.16
CA TYR A 10 42.15 -12.17 14.68
C TYR A 10 41.58 -10.99 13.91
N SER A 11 41.80 -10.94 12.59
CA SER A 11 41.04 -10.08 11.69
C SER A 11 39.69 -10.73 11.45
N VAL A 12 38.68 -10.33 12.22
CA VAL A 12 37.27 -10.64 11.93
C VAL A 12 36.83 -9.73 10.81
N GLN A 13 36.83 -10.23 9.60
CA GLN A 13 36.12 -9.60 8.50
C GLN A 13 34.60 -9.79 8.70
N PRO A 14 33.77 -8.75 8.66
CA PRO A 14 32.33 -8.93 8.64
C PRO A 14 31.97 -9.41 7.24
N THR A 15 31.76 -10.71 7.08
CA THR A 15 31.10 -11.27 5.93
C THR A 15 29.61 -10.83 5.99
N VAL A 16 29.31 -9.69 5.39
CA VAL A 16 27.94 -9.33 5.09
C VAL A 16 27.47 -10.30 4.01
N SER A 17 26.83 -11.35 4.47
CA SER A 17 26.25 -12.38 3.62
C SER A 17 25.17 -11.75 2.73
N SER A 18 25.47 -11.60 1.47
CA SER A 18 24.59 -11.05 0.42
C SER A 18 23.49 -12.04 -0.01
N CYS A 19 23.09 -12.96 0.87
CA CYS A 19 22.21 -14.10 0.57
C CYS A 19 20.71 -13.84 0.61
N HIS A 20 20.23 -12.60 0.78
CA HIS A 20 18.78 -12.37 1.00
C HIS A 20 18.01 -11.85 -0.22
N LEU A 21 18.64 -11.63 -1.36
CA LEU A 21 17.96 -11.15 -2.57
C LEU A 21 17.54 -12.26 -3.54
N GLU A 22 18.29 -13.34 -3.61
CA GLU A 22 18.02 -14.46 -4.55
C GLU A 22 16.70 -15.21 -4.31
N PRO A 23 16.26 -15.47 -3.06
CA PRO A 23 15.01 -16.23 -2.83
C PRO A 23 13.73 -15.50 -3.31
N LEU A 24 13.73 -14.18 -3.36
CA LEU A 24 12.56 -13.41 -3.80
C LEU A 24 12.40 -13.40 -5.32
N GLU A 25 13.48 -13.54 -6.07
CA GLU A 25 13.45 -13.65 -7.53
C GLU A 25 12.75 -14.95 -7.99
N VAL A 26 12.86 -16.02 -7.22
CA VAL A 26 12.21 -17.33 -7.53
C VAL A 26 10.68 -17.25 -7.43
N ILE A 27 10.14 -16.35 -6.62
CA ILE A 27 8.69 -16.16 -6.44
C ILE A 27 8.14 -15.11 -7.42
N LYS A 28 8.99 -14.17 -7.84
CA LYS A 28 8.63 -13.11 -8.77
C LYS A 28 8.22 -13.72 -10.13
N GLY A 29 7.00 -13.44 -10.55
CA GLY A 29 6.43 -13.95 -11.79
C GLY A 29 5.55 -15.19 -11.64
N LYS A 30 5.45 -15.77 -10.44
CA LYS A 30 4.45 -16.80 -10.19
C LYS A 30 3.05 -16.16 -10.09
N PRO A 31 2.00 -16.89 -10.51
CA PRO A 31 0.63 -16.44 -10.31
C PRO A 31 0.30 -16.21 -8.83
N ASP A 32 -0.49 -15.18 -8.54
CA ASP A 32 -0.92 -14.84 -7.16
C ASP A 32 -1.50 -16.05 -6.40
N ARG A 33 -2.25 -16.90 -7.11
CA ARG A 33 -2.82 -18.12 -6.53
C ARG A 33 -1.75 -19.06 -5.97
N GLU A 34 -0.66 -19.26 -6.70
CA GLU A 34 0.44 -20.14 -6.26
C GLU A 34 1.18 -19.55 -5.07
N ILE A 35 1.45 -18.24 -5.10
CA ILE A 35 2.10 -17.51 -4.00
C ILE A 35 1.23 -17.59 -2.74
N TRP A 36 -0.08 -17.39 -2.89
CA TRP A 36 -1.02 -17.46 -1.78
C TRP A 36 -1.14 -18.86 -1.18
N MET A 37 -1.20 -19.89 -2.04
CA MET A 37 -1.22 -21.28 -1.57
C MET A 37 0.08 -21.67 -0.84
N ALA A 38 1.23 -21.20 -1.31
CA ALA A 38 2.50 -21.43 -0.62
C ALA A 38 2.50 -20.74 0.76
N PHE A 39 2.05 -19.48 0.81
CA PHE A 39 1.89 -18.75 2.07
C PHE A 39 0.93 -19.46 3.05
N ASP A 40 -0.22 -19.93 2.59
CA ASP A 40 -1.19 -20.66 3.43
C ASP A 40 -0.61 -21.97 3.98
N LYS A 41 0.25 -22.65 3.22
CA LYS A 41 0.99 -23.83 3.67
C LYS A 41 2.17 -23.53 4.61
N GLY A 42 2.43 -22.28 4.91
CA GLY A 42 3.45 -21.88 5.88
C GLY A 42 4.78 -21.46 5.28
N ASP A 43 4.88 -21.30 3.95
CA ASP A 43 6.10 -20.84 3.29
C ASP A 43 6.43 -19.39 3.69
N GLU A 44 7.56 -19.21 4.39
CA GLU A 44 8.04 -17.90 4.85
C GLU A 44 8.58 -17.03 3.71
N LEU A 45 9.04 -17.61 2.61
CA LEU A 45 9.46 -16.83 1.44
C LEU A 45 8.25 -16.19 0.77
N ALA A 46 7.14 -16.94 0.64
CA ALA A 46 5.88 -16.41 0.12
C ALA A 46 5.33 -15.29 1.03
N PHE A 47 5.40 -15.47 2.36
CA PHE A 47 5.03 -14.41 3.31
C PHE A 47 5.88 -13.15 3.13
N ASN A 48 7.21 -13.29 3.12
CA ASN A 48 8.14 -12.18 2.96
C ASN A 48 7.94 -11.45 1.63
N PHE A 49 7.67 -12.20 0.55
CA PHE A 49 7.36 -11.62 -0.76
C PHE A 49 6.10 -10.76 -0.70
N ILE A 50 4.99 -11.30 -0.18
CA ILE A 50 3.72 -10.58 -0.04
C ILE A 50 3.92 -9.33 0.81
N TYR A 51 4.55 -9.47 1.99
CA TYR A 51 4.79 -8.37 2.90
C TYR A 51 5.59 -7.23 2.22
N ARG A 52 6.76 -7.54 1.66
CA ARG A 52 7.63 -6.53 1.03
C ARG A 52 7.00 -5.88 -0.19
N THR A 53 6.22 -6.63 -0.96
CA THR A 53 5.56 -6.12 -2.17
C THR A 53 4.43 -5.15 -1.83
N TYR A 54 3.65 -5.41 -0.76
CA TYR A 54 2.39 -4.70 -0.56
C TYR A 54 2.40 -3.72 0.61
N VAL A 55 3.26 -3.84 1.62
CA VAL A 55 3.22 -3.00 2.84
C VAL A 55 3.29 -1.50 2.51
N LYS A 56 4.26 -1.06 1.71
CA LYS A 56 4.39 0.36 1.34
C LYS A 56 3.16 0.86 0.56
N ARG A 57 2.69 0.06 -0.39
CA ARG A 57 1.52 0.37 -1.23
C ARG A 57 0.26 0.47 -0.39
N MET A 58 0.04 -0.46 0.55
CA MET A 58 -1.06 -0.44 1.51
C MET A 58 -1.01 0.82 2.38
N PHE A 59 0.17 1.21 2.85
CA PHE A 59 0.34 2.43 3.64
C PHE A 59 -0.05 3.68 2.83
N HIS A 60 0.43 3.81 1.60
CA HIS A 60 0.08 4.94 0.72
C HIS A 60 -1.42 4.98 0.40
N TYR A 61 -2.05 3.84 0.20
CA TYR A 61 -3.50 3.76 0.03
C TYR A 61 -4.24 4.17 1.31
N GLY A 62 -3.79 3.73 2.47
CA GLY A 62 -4.35 4.09 3.78
C GLY A 62 -4.37 5.59 4.00
N LEU A 63 -3.32 6.30 3.56
CA LEU A 63 -3.25 7.77 3.62
C LEU A 63 -4.33 8.47 2.77
N GLN A 64 -5.01 7.80 1.84
CA GLN A 64 -6.15 8.36 1.13
C GLN A 64 -7.47 8.21 1.91
N ILE A 65 -7.44 7.46 3.02
CA ILE A 65 -8.61 7.21 3.88
C ILE A 65 -8.52 8.03 5.16
N THR A 66 -7.33 8.11 5.77
CA THR A 66 -7.06 8.85 7.00
C THR A 66 -5.64 9.42 7.01
N ASN A 67 -5.43 10.52 7.75
CA ASN A 67 -4.10 11.09 8.00
C ASN A 67 -3.36 10.41 9.13
N ASP A 68 -4.02 9.57 9.90
CA ASP A 68 -3.40 8.89 11.02
C ASP A 68 -2.49 7.75 10.53
N GLY A 69 -1.20 8.07 10.38
CA GLY A 69 -0.18 7.13 9.94
C GLY A 69 0.04 5.98 10.94
N GLU A 70 -0.17 6.21 12.23
CA GLU A 70 -0.02 5.15 13.25
C GLU A 70 -1.20 4.18 13.17
N LEU A 71 -2.42 4.68 13.06
CA LEU A 71 -3.59 3.85 12.81
C LEU A 71 -3.42 2.96 11.58
N ILE A 72 -2.88 3.53 10.48
CA ILE A 72 -2.65 2.75 9.25
C ILE A 72 -1.61 1.65 9.49
N LYS A 73 -0.50 1.94 10.17
CA LYS A 73 0.54 0.96 10.50
C LYS A 73 -0.03 -0.17 11.36
N ASP A 74 -0.80 0.17 12.37
CA ASP A 74 -1.45 -0.79 13.25
C ASP A 74 -2.43 -1.69 12.48
N CYS A 75 -3.24 -1.11 11.60
CA CYS A 75 -4.13 -1.87 10.73
C CYS A 75 -3.35 -2.86 9.86
N ILE A 76 -2.27 -2.41 9.22
CA ILE A 76 -1.43 -3.27 8.37
C ILE A 76 -0.80 -4.39 9.20
N GLN A 77 -0.23 -4.06 10.36
CA GLN A 77 0.39 -5.05 11.25
C GLN A 77 -0.63 -6.10 11.70
N ASN A 78 -1.81 -5.67 12.14
CA ASN A 78 -2.87 -6.56 12.57
C ASN A 78 -3.34 -7.49 11.44
N ILE A 79 -3.43 -6.99 10.21
CA ILE A 79 -3.76 -7.79 9.03
C ILE A 79 -2.73 -8.89 8.83
N PHE A 80 -1.43 -8.57 8.82
CA PHE A 80 -0.38 -9.57 8.59
C PHE A 80 -0.26 -10.57 9.76
N ILE A 81 -0.46 -10.13 11.01
CA ILE A 81 -0.56 -11.04 12.17
C ILE A 81 -1.74 -11.98 12.02
N TYR A 82 -2.92 -11.46 11.66
CA TYR A 82 -4.11 -12.27 11.43
C TYR A 82 -3.89 -13.30 10.32
N LEU A 83 -3.39 -12.88 9.17
CA LEU A 83 -3.10 -13.78 8.05
C LEU A 83 -2.12 -14.89 8.44
N ARG A 84 -1.06 -14.56 9.18
CA ARG A 84 -0.08 -15.53 9.64
C ARG A 84 -0.66 -16.56 10.61
N ARG A 85 -1.56 -16.10 11.50
CA ARG A 85 -2.27 -16.99 12.45
C ARG A 85 -3.29 -17.90 11.79
N ARG A 86 -3.85 -17.48 10.66
CA ARG A 86 -4.90 -18.21 9.92
C ARG A 86 -4.36 -19.12 8.82
N ARG A 87 -3.05 -19.26 8.69
CA ARG A 87 -2.43 -20.23 7.77
C ARG A 87 -3.03 -21.63 7.93
N GLY A 88 -3.19 -22.32 6.82
CA GLY A 88 -3.84 -23.63 6.72
C GLY A 88 -5.37 -23.57 6.75
N SER A 89 -5.96 -22.37 6.90
CA SER A 89 -7.42 -22.18 6.88
C SER A 89 -7.85 -20.95 6.07
N LEU A 90 -6.92 -20.37 5.28
CA LEU A 90 -7.22 -19.25 4.39
C LEU A 90 -7.94 -19.76 3.14
N GLY A 91 -8.99 -19.05 2.73
CA GLY A 91 -9.68 -19.36 1.48
C GLY A 91 -8.80 -19.08 0.25
N GLU A 92 -9.17 -19.67 -0.88
CA GLU A 92 -8.53 -19.36 -2.16
C GLU A 92 -8.81 -17.91 -2.56
N ILE A 93 -7.79 -17.23 -3.09
CA ILE A 93 -7.92 -15.90 -3.67
C ILE A 93 -7.36 -15.89 -5.08
N LEU A 94 -7.92 -15.04 -5.94
CA LEU A 94 -7.47 -14.85 -7.31
C LEU A 94 -6.44 -13.74 -7.45
N CYS A 95 -6.51 -12.72 -6.58
CA CYS A 95 -5.65 -11.55 -6.61
C CYS A 95 -5.29 -11.14 -5.17
N ILE A 96 -4.01 -11.30 -4.82
CA ILE A 96 -3.47 -10.95 -3.49
C ILE A 96 -3.67 -9.46 -3.22
N LYS A 97 -3.38 -8.63 -4.21
CA LYS A 97 -3.51 -7.19 -4.15
C LYS A 97 -4.93 -6.77 -3.77
N ALA A 98 -5.92 -7.16 -4.58
CA ALA A 98 -7.32 -6.80 -4.35
C ALA A 98 -7.81 -7.26 -2.96
N TYR A 99 -7.39 -8.45 -2.52
CA TYR A 99 -7.73 -8.97 -1.20
C TYR A 99 -7.13 -8.10 -0.08
N LEU A 100 -5.82 -7.81 -0.14
CA LEU A 100 -5.14 -7.02 0.90
C LEU A 100 -5.69 -5.60 1.01
N PHE A 101 -5.93 -4.93 -0.10
CA PHE A 101 -6.48 -3.57 -0.10
C PHE A 101 -7.92 -3.54 0.42
N LYS A 102 -8.73 -4.56 0.09
CA LYS A 102 -10.09 -4.71 0.61
C LYS A 102 -10.12 -4.85 2.13
N ILE A 103 -9.29 -5.76 2.69
CA ILE A 103 -9.25 -5.94 4.14
C ILE A 103 -8.68 -4.71 4.86
N LEU A 104 -7.70 -4.02 4.26
CA LEU A 104 -7.16 -2.78 4.81
C LEU A 104 -8.24 -1.68 4.86
N ASN A 105 -8.96 -1.48 3.76
CA ASN A 105 -10.06 -0.50 3.72
C ASN A 105 -11.09 -0.77 4.82
N ARG A 106 -11.48 -2.03 4.99
CA ARG A 106 -12.42 -2.45 6.05
C ARG A 106 -11.89 -2.17 7.45
N GLU A 107 -10.63 -2.53 7.70
CA GLU A 107 -10.03 -2.38 9.02
C GLU A 107 -9.88 -0.90 9.41
N ILE A 108 -9.41 -0.04 8.49
CA ILE A 108 -9.31 1.39 8.72
C ILE A 108 -10.70 1.99 8.97
N VAL A 109 -11.69 1.73 8.10
CA VAL A 109 -13.04 2.27 8.26
C VAL A 109 -13.70 1.80 9.56
N LYS A 110 -13.46 0.56 9.97
CA LYS A 110 -13.94 0.03 11.24
C LYS A 110 -13.34 0.78 12.44
N ASN A 111 -12.03 0.98 12.46
CA ASN A 111 -11.35 1.69 13.55
C ASN A 111 -11.81 3.16 13.62
N LEU A 112 -11.91 3.86 12.49
CA LEU A 112 -12.44 5.23 12.46
C LEU A 112 -13.89 5.33 12.96
N LYS A 113 -14.72 4.30 12.76
CA LYS A 113 -16.09 4.26 13.32
C LYS A 113 -16.07 4.04 14.83
N VAL A 114 -15.17 3.21 15.34
CA VAL A 114 -15.04 2.95 16.79
C VAL A 114 -14.56 4.22 17.50
N GLU A 115 -13.57 4.92 16.96
CA GLU A 115 -13.11 6.21 17.49
C GLU A 115 -14.25 7.24 17.56
N LYS A 116 -15.02 7.38 16.47
CA LYS A 116 -16.19 8.28 16.46
C LYS A 116 -17.27 7.92 17.48
N LEU A 117 -17.49 6.64 17.74
CA LEU A 117 -18.42 6.19 18.77
C LEU A 117 -17.88 6.47 20.18
N SER A 118 -16.57 6.46 20.38
CA SER A 118 -15.94 6.82 21.67
C SER A 118 -15.85 8.35 21.86
N GLU A 119 -15.73 9.11 20.77
CA GLU A 119 -15.70 10.57 20.75
C GLU A 119 -17.07 11.23 20.59
N SER A 120 -18.19 10.44 20.61
CA SER A 120 -19.53 10.95 20.26
C SER A 120 -19.99 12.06 21.20
N ARG A 121 -19.36 13.20 21.10
CA ARG A 121 -19.78 14.53 21.57
C ARG A 121 -19.35 15.70 20.70
N TYR A 122 -18.70 15.56 19.57
CA TYR A 122 -18.45 16.74 18.70
C TYR A 122 -18.24 16.38 17.23
N ASP A 123 -19.10 17.00 16.41
CA ASP A 123 -18.94 17.56 15.09
C ASP A 123 -18.71 16.68 13.85
N GLU A 124 -19.50 17.12 12.85
CA GLU A 124 -19.50 16.80 11.43
C GLU A 124 -18.10 16.54 10.87
N ILE A 125 -18.01 15.46 10.09
CA ILE A 125 -16.81 15.16 9.29
C ILE A 125 -16.65 16.27 8.25
N LYS A 126 -15.84 17.26 8.56
CA LYS A 126 -15.23 18.09 7.52
C LYS A 126 -14.36 17.19 6.68
N GLU A 127 -14.63 17.15 5.37
CA GLU A 127 -13.73 16.56 4.38
C GLU A 127 -12.41 17.34 4.43
N GLU A 128 -11.50 16.91 5.32
CA GLU A 128 -10.17 17.50 5.37
C GLU A 128 -9.36 17.00 4.18
N PHE A 129 -8.76 17.94 3.50
CA PHE A 129 -7.82 17.70 2.40
C PHE A 129 -6.57 17.00 2.94
N PHE A 130 -6.29 15.81 2.45
CA PHE A 130 -5.15 15.02 2.89
C PHE A 130 -3.96 15.17 1.94
N PRO A 131 -2.75 15.45 2.43
CA PRO A 131 -1.58 15.56 1.59
C PRO A 131 -1.25 14.22 0.94
N ILE A 132 -1.06 14.22 -0.38
CA ILE A 132 -0.54 13.05 -1.10
C ILE A 132 0.96 12.96 -0.78
N SER A 133 1.33 11.91 -0.04
CA SER A 133 2.74 11.59 0.16
C SER A 133 3.25 10.76 -1.02
N ILE A 134 3.93 11.42 -1.95
CA ILE A 134 4.68 10.74 -3.01
C ILE A 134 5.99 10.28 -2.40
N SER A 135 6.35 8.99 -2.59
CA SER A 135 7.61 8.46 -2.07
C SER A 135 8.81 9.24 -2.63
N PRO A 136 9.79 9.65 -1.79
CA PRO A 136 10.96 10.40 -2.23
C PRO A 136 11.83 9.68 -3.26
N GLU A 137 11.75 8.36 -3.33
CA GLU A 137 12.56 7.53 -4.22
C GLU A 137 12.18 7.65 -5.70
N SER A 138 10.96 8.13 -6.01
CA SER A 138 10.53 8.40 -7.40
C SER A 138 10.93 9.79 -7.91
N ILE A 139 11.53 10.64 -7.05
CA ILE A 139 11.84 12.04 -7.37
C ILE A 139 13.25 12.22 -7.99
N LEU A 140 14.14 11.22 -7.91
CA LEU A 140 15.56 11.38 -8.22
C LEU A 140 15.96 11.29 -9.70
N ILE A 141 15.06 10.95 -10.62
CA ILE A 141 15.41 10.86 -12.05
C ILE A 141 14.27 11.42 -12.88
N GLN A 142 14.18 12.77 -13.05
CA GLN A 142 13.61 13.36 -14.26
C GLN A 142 13.62 14.90 -14.24
N ARG A 143 13.80 15.50 -15.44
CA ARG A 143 14.04 16.91 -15.77
C ARG A 143 12.98 17.89 -15.21
N GLU A 144 13.35 19.17 -15.04
CA GLU A 144 12.54 20.25 -14.44
C GLU A 144 11.09 20.36 -14.95
N ASN A 145 10.83 20.12 -16.24
CA ASN A 145 9.47 20.13 -16.80
C ASN A 145 8.57 18.98 -16.30
N GLU A 146 9.16 17.84 -15.94
CA GLU A 146 8.40 16.72 -15.38
C GLU A 146 8.08 16.94 -13.89
N LEU A 147 8.90 17.72 -13.19
CA LEU A 147 8.64 18.08 -11.79
C LEU A 147 7.44 19.03 -11.70
N ALA A 148 7.36 20.02 -12.59
CA ALA A 148 6.23 20.94 -12.68
C ALA A 148 4.92 20.21 -13.00
N ASN A 149 4.95 19.29 -13.97
CA ASN A 149 3.78 18.49 -14.33
C ASN A 149 3.36 17.54 -13.20
N LYS A 150 4.31 16.95 -12.46
CA LYS A 150 4.01 16.09 -11.30
C LYS A 150 3.37 16.87 -10.18
N GLU A 151 3.87 18.08 -9.88
CA GLU A 151 3.27 18.91 -8.83
C GLU A 151 1.86 19.39 -9.21
N MET A 152 1.65 19.79 -10.46
CA MET A 152 0.32 20.13 -10.97
C MET A 152 -0.68 18.97 -10.83
N VAL A 153 -0.28 17.75 -11.22
CA VAL A 153 -1.13 16.55 -11.06
C VAL A 153 -1.38 16.26 -9.58
N ARG A 154 -0.37 16.40 -8.73
CA ARG A 154 -0.51 16.23 -7.29
C ARG A 154 -1.52 17.19 -6.68
N GLU A 155 -1.43 18.48 -7.01
CA GLU A 155 -2.37 19.50 -6.55
C GLU A 155 -3.80 19.23 -7.06
N ALA A 156 -3.93 18.81 -8.33
CA ALA A 156 -5.22 18.43 -8.89
C ALA A 156 -5.84 17.22 -8.16
N LEU A 157 -5.02 16.21 -7.85
CA LEU A 157 -5.47 15.06 -7.07
C LEU A 157 -5.90 15.44 -5.65
N GLN A 158 -5.28 16.46 -5.03
CA GLN A 158 -5.70 16.94 -3.71
C GLN A 158 -7.09 17.58 -3.71
N LYS A 159 -7.54 18.13 -4.83
CA LYS A 159 -8.89 18.71 -4.99
C LYS A 159 -10.00 17.64 -5.16
N LEU A 160 -9.64 16.38 -5.35
CA LEU A 160 -10.60 15.28 -5.38
C LEU A 160 -11.07 14.92 -3.97
N THR A 161 -12.28 14.41 -3.85
CA THR A 161 -12.74 13.77 -2.60
C THR A 161 -11.91 12.53 -2.29
N SER A 162 -11.81 12.15 -1.00
CA SER A 162 -11.09 10.94 -0.57
C SER A 162 -11.51 9.69 -1.38
N ARG A 163 -12.82 9.48 -1.58
CA ARG A 163 -13.31 8.34 -2.37
C ARG A 163 -12.93 8.40 -3.86
N GLN A 164 -12.90 9.58 -4.45
CA GLN A 164 -12.44 9.75 -5.84
C GLN A 164 -10.94 9.44 -5.96
N ARG A 165 -10.11 9.95 -5.03
CA ARG A 165 -8.67 9.65 -5.00
C ARG A 165 -8.39 8.17 -4.82
N GLN A 166 -9.05 7.52 -3.88
CA GLN A 166 -8.94 6.07 -3.68
C GLN A 166 -9.23 5.30 -4.98
N ALA A 167 -10.32 5.65 -5.67
CA ALA A 167 -10.70 4.98 -6.91
C ALA A 167 -9.67 5.18 -8.03
N ILE A 168 -9.13 6.40 -8.18
CA ILE A 168 -8.07 6.73 -9.15
C ILE A 168 -6.79 5.95 -8.83
N LEU A 169 -6.34 5.96 -7.57
CA LEU A 169 -5.15 5.25 -7.14
C LEU A 169 -5.26 3.75 -7.38
N LEU A 170 -6.38 3.14 -6.99
CA LEU A 170 -6.61 1.71 -7.21
C LEU A 170 -6.62 1.34 -8.70
N LEU A 171 -7.20 2.19 -9.56
CA LEU A 171 -7.30 1.90 -10.99
C LEU A 171 -5.96 2.14 -11.71
N TYR A 172 -5.30 3.28 -11.49
CA TYR A 172 -4.14 3.72 -12.28
C TYR A 172 -2.80 3.39 -11.64
N GLU A 173 -2.64 3.53 -10.34
CA GLU A 173 -1.37 3.22 -9.67
C GLU A 173 -1.31 1.73 -9.32
N GLU A 174 -2.43 1.18 -8.85
CA GLU A 174 -2.52 -0.23 -8.49
C GLU A 174 -2.94 -1.12 -9.67
N GLU A 175 -3.24 -0.55 -10.84
CA GLU A 175 -3.62 -1.28 -12.07
C GLU A 175 -4.76 -2.29 -11.83
N MET A 176 -5.69 -1.94 -10.96
CA MET A 176 -6.86 -2.76 -10.68
C MET A 176 -7.93 -2.62 -11.76
N THR A 177 -8.63 -3.70 -12.05
CA THR A 177 -9.83 -3.66 -12.87
C THR A 177 -10.97 -2.94 -12.15
N TYR A 178 -11.95 -2.41 -12.89
CA TYR A 178 -13.15 -1.81 -12.26
C TYR A 178 -13.91 -2.77 -11.33
N LYS A 179 -13.82 -4.07 -11.58
CA LYS A 179 -14.40 -5.09 -10.71
C LYS A 179 -13.66 -5.13 -9.37
N GLU A 180 -12.35 -5.19 -9.40
CA GLU A 180 -11.51 -5.19 -8.19
C GLU A 180 -11.64 -3.89 -7.41
N VAL A 181 -11.71 -2.73 -8.09
CA VAL A 181 -12.00 -1.44 -7.45
C VAL A 181 -13.35 -1.47 -6.74
N ALA A 182 -14.41 -2.00 -7.40
CA ALA A 182 -15.72 -2.12 -6.80
C ALA A 182 -15.69 -3.01 -5.55
N GLU A 183 -15.03 -4.16 -5.61
CA GLU A 183 -14.88 -5.08 -4.49
C GLU A 183 -14.06 -4.48 -3.34
N THR A 184 -12.97 -3.77 -3.64
CA THR A 184 -12.08 -3.14 -2.65
C THR A 184 -12.77 -2.00 -1.92
N MET A 185 -13.50 -1.16 -2.63
CA MET A 185 -14.22 0.00 -2.08
C MET A 185 -15.65 -0.33 -1.60
N GLU A 186 -16.03 -1.60 -1.64
CA GLU A 186 -17.35 -2.11 -1.23
C GLU A 186 -18.53 -1.42 -1.94
N PHE A 187 -18.39 -1.21 -3.26
CA PHE A 187 -19.52 -0.79 -4.07
C PHE A 187 -20.46 -1.96 -4.34
N SER A 188 -21.75 -1.66 -4.45
CA SER A 188 -22.77 -2.66 -4.77
C SER A 188 -22.59 -3.27 -6.17
N ASP A 189 -21.99 -2.53 -7.08
CA ASP A 189 -21.80 -2.93 -8.48
C ASP A 189 -20.62 -2.22 -9.16
N VAL A 190 -20.18 -2.79 -10.29
CA VAL A 190 -19.07 -2.25 -11.10
C VAL A 190 -19.41 -0.90 -11.74
N LYS A 191 -20.70 -0.61 -11.99
CA LYS A 191 -21.13 0.68 -12.58
C LYS A 191 -20.85 1.82 -11.60
N SER A 192 -21.01 1.58 -10.30
CA SER A 192 -20.67 2.55 -9.24
C SER A 192 -19.19 2.89 -9.22
N ALA A 193 -18.31 1.88 -9.36
CA ALA A 193 -16.87 2.12 -9.48
C ALA A 193 -16.52 2.92 -10.75
N ARG A 194 -17.11 2.59 -11.89
CA ARG A 194 -16.93 3.38 -13.12
C ARG A 194 -17.39 4.82 -12.95
N LYS A 195 -18.57 5.02 -12.34
CA LYS A 195 -19.15 6.36 -12.15
C LYS A 195 -18.25 7.26 -11.31
N ILE A 196 -17.67 6.74 -10.21
CA ILE A 196 -16.76 7.53 -9.37
C ILE A 196 -15.47 7.88 -10.10
N VAL A 197 -14.89 6.94 -10.86
CA VAL A 197 -13.67 7.19 -11.67
C VAL A 197 -13.96 8.24 -12.76
N TYR A 198 -15.06 8.13 -13.50
CA TYR A 198 -15.40 9.12 -14.52
C TYR A 198 -15.61 10.51 -13.95
N ARG A 199 -16.28 10.62 -12.78
CA ARG A 199 -16.42 11.91 -12.09
C ARG A 199 -15.08 12.46 -11.64
N ALA A 200 -14.20 11.62 -11.07
CA ALA A 200 -12.85 12.04 -10.70
C ALA A 200 -12.05 12.52 -11.90
N MET A 201 -12.10 11.80 -13.03
CA MET A 201 -11.42 12.21 -14.26
C MET A 201 -11.98 13.51 -14.86
N ALA A 202 -13.28 13.72 -14.79
CA ALA A 202 -13.90 14.99 -15.22
C ALA A 202 -13.40 16.15 -14.37
N THR A 203 -13.41 16.01 -13.04
CA THR A 203 -12.89 17.02 -12.11
C THR A 203 -11.40 17.30 -12.36
N LEU A 204 -10.56 16.25 -12.55
CA LEU A 204 -9.14 16.43 -12.86
C LEU A 204 -8.95 17.20 -14.17
N LYS A 205 -9.73 16.87 -15.21
CA LYS A 205 -9.67 17.56 -16.49
C LYS A 205 -9.99 19.06 -16.37
N GLU A 206 -11.08 19.41 -15.66
CA GLU A 206 -11.45 20.80 -15.39
C GLU A 206 -10.30 21.54 -14.70
N ILE A 207 -9.77 20.99 -13.61
CA ILE A 207 -8.69 21.61 -12.84
C ILE A 207 -7.42 21.81 -13.67
N LEU A 208 -7.04 20.82 -14.50
CA LEU A 208 -5.82 20.88 -15.30
C LEU A 208 -5.96 21.80 -16.52
N VAL A 209 -7.16 21.97 -17.08
CA VAL A 209 -7.41 22.91 -18.18
C VAL A 209 -7.38 24.35 -17.68
N ASP A 210 -7.84 24.63 -16.47
CA ASP A 210 -7.83 25.98 -15.88
C ASP A 210 -6.41 26.43 -15.46
N GLN A 211 -5.41 25.54 -15.48
CA GLN A 211 -4.01 25.82 -15.12
C GLN A 211 -3.07 25.98 -16.33
N ILE A 212 -3.58 25.78 -17.55
CA ILE A 212 -2.87 25.97 -18.83
C ILE A 212 -3.27 27.30 -19.47
#